data_cc439bf33f658cebeeb2ed0e7fa8aa5f
#
_entry.id   cc439bf33f658cebeeb2ed0e7fa8aa5f
#
_cell.length_a   1.000
_cell.length_b   1.000
_cell.length_c   1.000
_cell.angle_alpha   90.00
_cell.angle_beta   90.00
_cell.angle_gamma   90.00
#
_symmetry.space_group_name_H-M   'P 1'
#
loop_
_entity.id
_entity.type
_entity.pdbx_description
1 polymer ?
#
loop_
_entity_poly.entity_id
_entity_poly.type
_entity_poly.pdbx_seq_one_letter_code
_entity_poly.pdbx_strand_id
1 'polypeptide(L)'
;VNDAPALRAASIGVALGSGTEVAKEASDLVLLNNSFSIIVAAIEEGRRVIDNLRKIVVYLLSTSGSEIIVVGGALMIGLPLPLLPAQILWTNILSEGFMNFSFAFEPKESDLMRRDPRVVGAKQLVSRRLMGFVVTVGLLSGLLLLALYWYLVTLLGLQESDAQTLMFTALNLTMVFSVFSFKDLRAPIWKTRFFTNPYLFASIGFSFFGLLVAFMVEPITKILRLAPFDPMSHLGLLAGIILTNIALVEVAKFLFFPRKGGV
;
A
#
# COMPACT_ATOMS: atom_id res chain seq x y z
N VAL A 1 -2.03 -26.74 37.42
CA VAL A 1 -1.01 -26.02 38.21
C VAL A 1 0.41 -26.40 37.76
N ASN A 2 0.69 -27.68 37.46
CA ASN A 2 2.02 -28.16 37.06
C ASN A 2 2.45 -27.62 35.67
N ASP A 3 1.51 -27.19 34.83
CA ASP A 3 1.77 -26.73 33.45
C ASP A 3 2.07 -25.23 33.37
N ALA A 4 1.89 -24.46 34.46
CA ALA A 4 2.09 -23.02 34.47
C ALA A 4 3.51 -22.59 34.06
N PRO A 5 4.60 -23.25 34.53
CA PRO A 5 5.95 -22.94 34.07
C PRO A 5 6.17 -23.22 32.58
N ALA A 6 5.57 -24.30 32.05
CA ALA A 6 5.64 -24.65 30.63
C ALA A 6 4.86 -23.64 29.75
N LEU A 7 3.70 -23.21 30.21
CA LEU A 7 2.90 -22.18 29.54
C LEU A 7 3.65 -20.85 29.45
N ARG A 8 4.31 -20.43 30.53
CA ARG A 8 5.15 -19.22 30.53
C ARG A 8 6.42 -19.32 29.70
N ALA A 9 7.00 -20.53 29.59
CA ALA A 9 8.20 -20.75 28.79
C ALA A 9 7.91 -20.91 27.29
N ALA A 10 6.67 -21.19 26.92
CA ALA A 10 6.24 -21.32 25.54
C ALA A 10 6.32 -19.96 24.80
N SER A 11 6.52 -19.99 23.48
CA SER A 11 6.43 -18.78 22.65
C SER A 11 5.03 -18.17 22.66
N ILE A 12 4.00 -19.01 22.83
CA ILE A 12 2.60 -18.65 23.09
C ILE A 12 2.03 -19.75 23.99
N GLY A 13 1.70 -19.40 25.23
CA GLY A 13 1.03 -20.29 26.19
C GLY A 13 -0.48 -20.31 25.91
N VAL A 14 -1.07 -21.49 25.74
CA VAL A 14 -2.52 -21.63 25.49
C VAL A 14 -3.16 -22.48 26.58
N ALA A 15 -4.13 -21.91 27.30
CA ALA A 15 -4.93 -22.63 28.30
C ALA A 15 -6.36 -22.88 27.80
N LEU A 16 -7.00 -23.90 28.33
CA LEU A 16 -8.44 -24.16 28.12
C LEU A 16 -9.28 -23.32 29.09
N GLY A 17 -10.47 -22.92 28.69
CA GLY A 17 -11.41 -22.16 29.51
C GLY A 17 -11.83 -22.92 30.77
N SER A 18 -11.86 -24.26 30.71
CA SER A 18 -12.07 -25.18 31.88
C SER A 18 -10.80 -25.41 32.71
N GLY A 19 -9.66 -24.85 32.31
CA GLY A 19 -8.40 -24.96 33.06
C GLY A 19 -8.43 -24.22 34.41
N THR A 20 -7.44 -24.51 35.27
CA THR A 20 -7.28 -23.78 36.53
C THR A 20 -6.94 -22.32 36.32
N GLU A 21 -7.32 -21.44 37.26
CA GLU A 21 -6.99 -20.02 37.19
C GLU A 21 -5.47 -19.78 37.04
N VAL A 22 -4.65 -20.59 37.74
CA VAL A 22 -3.18 -20.53 37.62
C VAL A 22 -2.70 -20.82 36.18
N ALA A 23 -3.32 -21.78 35.50
CA ALA A 23 -3.00 -22.07 34.10
C ALA A 23 -3.44 -20.93 33.15
N LYS A 24 -4.62 -20.37 33.39
CA LYS A 24 -5.12 -19.22 32.62
C LYS A 24 -4.26 -17.97 32.81
N GLU A 25 -3.89 -17.66 34.04
CA GLU A 25 -3.00 -16.53 34.37
C GLU A 25 -1.56 -16.69 33.80
N ALA A 26 -1.11 -17.94 33.66
CA ALA A 26 0.19 -18.25 33.08
C ALA A 26 0.19 -18.29 31.54
N SER A 27 -0.98 -18.23 30.90
CA SER A 27 -1.14 -18.36 29.44
C SER A 27 -1.32 -17.01 28.76
N ASP A 28 -0.89 -16.92 27.48
CA ASP A 28 -1.11 -15.75 26.63
C ASP A 28 -2.52 -15.78 25.96
N LEU A 29 -3.12 -16.97 25.83
CA LEU A 29 -4.40 -17.19 25.17
C LEU A 29 -5.24 -18.19 25.98
N VAL A 30 -6.54 -17.90 26.16
CA VAL A 30 -7.50 -18.78 26.80
C VAL A 30 -8.60 -19.19 25.83
N LEU A 31 -8.79 -20.48 25.59
CA LEU A 31 -9.82 -21.05 24.72
C LEU A 31 -11.11 -21.24 25.49
N LEU A 32 -12.02 -20.29 25.42
CA LEU A 32 -13.26 -20.27 26.21
C LEU A 32 -14.17 -21.49 26.00
N ASN A 33 -14.20 -22.05 24.79
CA ASN A 33 -15.03 -23.22 24.47
C ASN A 33 -14.24 -24.55 24.43
N ASN A 34 -13.00 -24.57 24.88
CA ASN A 34 -12.11 -25.75 24.93
C ASN A 34 -11.87 -26.44 23.57
N SER A 35 -12.08 -25.74 22.46
CA SER A 35 -11.93 -26.32 21.13
C SER A 35 -10.60 -26.01 20.49
N PHE A 36 -9.82 -27.03 20.14
CA PHE A 36 -8.57 -26.89 19.41
C PHE A 36 -8.75 -26.31 18.00
N SER A 37 -9.93 -26.39 17.40
CA SER A 37 -10.20 -25.76 16.10
C SER A 37 -10.03 -24.24 16.12
N ILE A 38 -10.24 -23.62 17.28
CA ILE A 38 -10.00 -22.18 17.47
C ILE A 38 -8.53 -21.82 17.35
N ILE A 39 -7.61 -22.70 17.76
CA ILE A 39 -6.16 -22.47 17.58
C ILE A 39 -5.83 -22.35 16.09
N VAL A 40 -6.41 -23.23 15.26
CA VAL A 40 -6.21 -23.19 13.81
C VAL A 40 -6.76 -21.89 13.22
N ALA A 41 -7.95 -21.48 13.66
CA ALA A 41 -8.56 -20.21 13.24
C ALA A 41 -7.73 -19.00 13.69
N ALA A 42 -7.19 -19.01 14.91
CA ALA A 42 -6.33 -17.95 15.42
C ALA A 42 -5.02 -17.87 14.63
N ILE A 43 -4.40 -19.00 14.28
CA ILE A 43 -3.21 -19.06 13.43
C ILE A 43 -3.52 -18.50 12.04
N GLU A 44 -4.65 -18.88 11.44
CA GLU A 44 -5.09 -18.39 10.13
C GLU A 44 -5.27 -16.87 10.15
N GLU A 45 -5.95 -16.36 11.17
CA GLU A 45 -6.19 -14.92 11.33
C GLU A 45 -4.88 -14.15 11.57
N GLY A 46 -4.00 -14.65 12.42
CA GLY A 46 -2.67 -14.06 12.64
C GLY A 46 -1.83 -14.00 11.36
N ARG A 47 -1.89 -15.04 10.53
CA ARG A 47 -1.22 -15.06 9.22
C ARG A 47 -1.84 -14.03 8.26
N ARG A 48 -3.17 -13.86 8.26
CA ARG A 48 -3.88 -12.85 7.47
C ARG A 48 -3.44 -11.45 7.87
N VAL A 49 -3.37 -11.16 9.17
CA VAL A 49 -2.93 -9.86 9.68
C VAL A 49 -1.51 -9.54 9.22
N ILE A 50 -0.57 -10.50 9.35
CA ILE A 50 0.82 -10.32 8.90
C ILE A 50 0.89 -10.08 7.38
N ASP A 51 0.12 -10.81 6.57
CA ASP A 51 0.08 -10.61 5.12
C ASP A 51 -0.47 -9.22 4.76
N ASN A 52 -1.52 -8.78 5.44
CA ASN A 52 -2.10 -7.45 5.23
C ASN A 52 -1.14 -6.33 5.66
N LEU A 53 -0.45 -6.50 6.80
CA LEU A 53 0.61 -5.57 7.22
C LEU A 53 1.74 -5.46 6.19
N ARG A 54 2.12 -6.57 5.53
CA ARG A 54 3.09 -6.52 4.44
C ARG A 54 2.61 -5.68 3.27
N LYS A 55 1.34 -5.82 2.86
CA LYS A 55 0.75 -5.00 1.78
C LYS A 55 0.78 -3.52 2.14
N ILE A 56 0.42 -3.17 3.39
CA ILE A 56 0.50 -1.80 3.91
C ILE A 56 1.92 -1.26 3.81
N VAL A 57 2.90 -1.99 4.37
CA VAL A 57 4.31 -1.55 4.39
C VAL A 57 4.85 -1.38 2.97
N VAL A 58 4.54 -2.33 2.08
CA VAL A 58 5.00 -2.29 0.70
C VAL A 58 4.40 -1.12 -0.05
N TYR A 59 3.10 -0.91 0.06
CA TYR A 59 2.41 0.21 -0.58
C TYR A 59 2.94 1.54 -0.05
N LEU A 60 2.92 1.75 1.28
CA LEU A 60 3.38 2.98 1.94
C LEU A 60 4.82 3.33 1.55
N LEU A 61 5.75 2.40 1.70
CA LEU A 61 7.17 2.69 1.42
C LEU A 61 7.46 2.87 -0.07
N SER A 62 6.71 2.20 -0.97
CA SER A 62 6.88 2.39 -2.41
C SER A 62 6.36 3.75 -2.87
N THR A 63 5.20 4.18 -2.37
CA THR A 63 4.60 5.48 -2.70
C THR A 63 5.41 6.63 -2.12
N SER A 64 5.74 6.59 -0.83
CA SER A 64 6.61 7.60 -0.20
C SER A 64 8.01 7.64 -0.85
N GLY A 65 8.55 6.48 -1.24
CA GLY A 65 9.81 6.39 -1.99
C GLY A 65 9.72 7.12 -3.33
N SER A 66 8.61 6.98 -4.06
CA SER A 66 8.41 7.68 -5.34
C SER A 66 8.30 9.20 -5.16
N GLU A 67 7.66 9.68 -4.10
CA GLU A 67 7.59 11.12 -3.77
C GLU A 67 8.98 11.71 -3.50
N ILE A 68 9.81 10.99 -2.73
CA ILE A 68 11.20 11.42 -2.46
C ILE A 68 12.00 11.54 -3.77
N ILE A 69 11.87 10.57 -4.68
CA ILE A 69 12.56 10.60 -5.97
C ILE A 69 12.07 11.75 -6.85
N VAL A 70 10.76 12.00 -6.88
CA VAL A 70 10.20 13.11 -7.68
C VAL A 70 10.69 14.46 -7.17
N VAL A 71 10.54 14.71 -5.88
CA VAL A 71 10.90 16.01 -5.28
C VAL A 71 12.43 16.19 -5.27
N GLY A 72 13.14 15.20 -4.73
CA GLY A 72 14.60 15.25 -4.65
C GLY A 72 15.25 15.27 -6.03
N GLY A 73 14.77 14.46 -6.96
CA GLY A 73 15.26 14.40 -8.33
C GLY A 73 15.06 15.71 -9.08
N ALA A 74 13.89 16.35 -8.97
CA ALA A 74 13.63 17.65 -9.58
C ALA A 74 14.60 18.71 -9.09
N LEU A 75 14.82 18.79 -7.79
CA LEU A 75 15.79 19.74 -7.19
C LEU A 75 17.23 19.45 -7.65
N MET A 76 17.63 18.19 -7.73
CA MET A 76 18.98 17.80 -8.17
C MET A 76 19.27 18.19 -9.63
N ILE A 77 18.26 18.20 -10.48
CA ILE A 77 18.41 18.61 -11.90
C ILE A 77 18.07 20.08 -12.15
N GLY A 78 17.86 20.87 -11.06
CA GLY A 78 17.63 22.31 -11.13
C GLY A 78 16.23 22.73 -11.57
N LEU A 79 15.24 21.84 -11.49
CA LEU A 79 13.84 22.17 -11.75
C LEU A 79 13.18 22.78 -10.50
N PRO A 80 12.09 23.57 -10.66
CA PRO A 80 11.25 24.00 -9.57
C PRO A 80 10.67 22.81 -8.80
N LEU A 81 10.04 23.06 -7.64
CA LEU A 81 9.35 22.01 -6.87
C LEU A 81 8.18 21.43 -7.67
N PRO A 82 8.15 20.11 -7.91
CA PRO A 82 7.06 19.46 -8.63
C PRO A 82 5.76 19.39 -7.83
N LEU A 83 5.87 19.40 -6.50
CA LEU A 83 4.78 19.30 -5.54
C LEU A 83 5.05 20.22 -4.35
N LEU A 84 4.03 20.92 -3.91
CA LEU A 84 4.10 21.74 -2.70
C LEU A 84 3.89 20.89 -1.44
N PRO A 85 4.45 21.27 -0.28
CA PRO A 85 4.26 20.53 0.98
C PRO A 85 2.78 20.29 1.35
N ALA A 86 1.91 21.29 1.09
CA ALA A 86 0.46 21.15 1.32
C ALA A 86 -0.17 20.09 0.40
N GLN A 87 0.27 19.98 -0.86
CA GLN A 87 -0.19 18.98 -1.81
C GLN A 87 0.25 17.57 -1.39
N ILE A 88 1.50 17.40 -0.96
CA ILE A 88 2.03 16.13 -0.43
C ILE A 88 1.23 15.71 0.81
N LEU A 89 1.04 16.62 1.77
CA LEU A 89 0.27 16.33 2.97
C LEU A 89 -1.19 15.92 2.65
N TRP A 90 -1.82 16.61 1.71
CA TRP A 90 -3.18 16.29 1.23
C TRP A 90 -3.23 14.88 0.66
N THR A 91 -2.31 14.53 -0.22
CA THR A 91 -2.23 13.22 -0.86
C THR A 91 -2.00 12.12 0.18
N ASN A 92 -1.06 12.32 1.10
CA ASN A 92 -0.70 11.32 2.11
C ASN A 92 -1.84 11.06 3.11
N ILE A 93 -2.64 12.07 3.45
CA ILE A 93 -3.79 11.89 4.35
C ILE A 93 -4.98 11.28 3.60
N LEU A 94 -5.40 11.87 2.49
CA LEU A 94 -6.67 11.53 1.86
C LEU A 94 -6.59 10.38 0.86
N SER A 95 -5.45 10.20 0.19
CA SER A 95 -5.29 9.10 -0.76
C SER A 95 -4.53 7.95 -0.13
N GLU A 96 -3.28 8.14 0.28
CA GLU A 96 -2.42 7.07 0.77
C GLU A 96 -2.91 6.50 2.11
N GLY A 97 -3.26 7.36 3.07
CA GLY A 97 -3.68 6.93 4.41
C GLY A 97 -4.90 6.01 4.38
N PHE A 98 -5.96 6.40 3.68
CA PHE A 98 -7.17 5.57 3.57
C PHE A 98 -6.94 4.28 2.78
N MET A 99 -6.09 4.31 1.73
CA MET A 99 -5.70 3.09 1.01
C MET A 99 -4.96 2.11 1.93
N ASN A 100 -4.02 2.61 2.74
CA ASN A 100 -3.30 1.80 3.72
C ASN A 100 -4.25 1.14 4.73
N PHE A 101 -5.21 1.90 5.29
CA PHE A 101 -6.22 1.33 6.18
C PHE A 101 -7.06 0.25 5.50
N SER A 102 -7.40 0.40 4.23
CA SER A 102 -8.19 -0.59 3.51
C SER A 102 -7.50 -1.95 3.38
N PHE A 103 -6.17 -1.99 3.28
CA PHE A 103 -5.41 -3.24 3.24
C PHE A 103 -5.50 -4.04 4.55
N ALA A 104 -5.74 -3.40 5.70
CA ALA A 104 -5.94 -4.13 6.96
C ALA A 104 -7.16 -5.07 6.91
N PHE A 105 -8.14 -4.76 6.06
CA PHE A 105 -9.37 -5.53 5.89
C PHE A 105 -9.34 -6.46 4.67
N GLU A 106 -8.17 -6.64 4.02
CA GLU A 106 -8.07 -7.53 2.88
C GLU A 106 -8.37 -8.97 3.30
N PRO A 107 -9.24 -9.68 2.55
CA PRO A 107 -9.57 -11.07 2.81
C PRO A 107 -8.34 -11.97 2.71
N LYS A 108 -8.38 -13.10 3.43
CA LYS A 108 -7.32 -14.11 3.38
C LYS A 108 -7.13 -14.69 1.98
N GLU A 109 -5.88 -14.92 1.61
CA GLU A 109 -5.55 -15.64 0.39
C GLU A 109 -5.78 -17.15 0.56
N SER A 110 -6.21 -17.82 -0.50
CA SER A 110 -6.64 -19.24 -0.43
C SER A 110 -5.52 -20.22 -0.07
N ASP A 111 -4.26 -19.84 -0.29
CA ASP A 111 -3.08 -20.67 -0.01
C ASP A 111 -2.42 -20.36 1.36
N LEU A 112 -2.99 -19.43 2.15
CA LEU A 112 -2.39 -18.88 3.35
C LEU A 112 -1.94 -19.94 4.36
N MET A 113 -2.76 -20.96 4.60
CA MET A 113 -2.45 -22.05 5.54
C MET A 113 -1.51 -23.12 4.96
N ARG A 114 -1.31 -23.15 3.63
CA ARG A 114 -0.38 -24.07 2.97
C ARG A 114 1.07 -23.55 2.95
N ARG A 115 1.27 -22.29 3.32
CA ARG A 115 2.59 -21.65 3.31
C ARG A 115 3.44 -22.13 4.49
N ASP A 116 4.73 -22.32 4.25
CA ASP A 116 5.68 -22.68 5.31
C ASP A 116 5.64 -21.65 6.46
N PRO A 117 5.38 -22.08 7.70
CA PRO A 117 5.37 -21.19 8.88
C PRO A 117 6.63 -20.36 9.04
N ARG A 118 7.81 -20.89 8.62
CA ARG A 118 9.10 -20.19 8.69
C ARG A 118 9.15 -18.95 7.79
N VAL A 119 8.35 -18.93 6.73
CA VAL A 119 8.30 -17.83 5.74
C VAL A 119 7.21 -16.81 6.10
N VAL A 120 6.21 -17.20 6.88
CA VAL A 120 5.03 -16.38 7.17
C VAL A 120 5.17 -15.57 8.46
N GLY A 121 6.16 -15.87 9.32
CA GLY A 121 6.30 -15.25 10.63
C GLY A 121 6.61 -13.74 10.61
N ALA A 122 6.28 -13.06 11.72
CA ALA A 122 6.49 -11.61 11.90
C ALA A 122 7.96 -11.18 11.72
N LYS A 123 8.93 -12.04 12.01
CA LYS A 123 10.37 -11.80 11.79
C LYS A 123 10.73 -11.52 10.32
N GLN A 124 9.81 -11.77 9.37
CA GLN A 124 9.99 -11.54 7.93
C GLN A 124 9.01 -10.51 7.36
N LEU A 125 8.43 -9.65 8.20
CA LEU A 125 7.61 -8.52 7.72
C LEU A 125 8.37 -7.70 6.66
N VAL A 126 9.67 -7.50 6.86
CA VAL A 126 10.55 -6.77 5.94
C VAL A 126 11.71 -7.67 5.54
N SER A 127 11.46 -8.59 4.60
CA SER A 127 12.53 -9.39 4.02
C SER A 127 13.37 -8.56 3.02
N ARG A 128 14.65 -8.94 2.81
CA ARG A 128 15.51 -8.29 1.81
C ARG A 128 14.87 -8.25 0.42
N ARG A 129 14.13 -9.30 0.07
CA ARG A 129 13.42 -9.41 -1.20
C ARG A 129 12.27 -8.40 -1.28
N LEU A 130 11.49 -8.27 -0.21
CA LEU A 130 10.41 -7.31 -0.11
C LEU A 130 10.94 -5.87 -0.17
N MET A 131 12.05 -5.59 0.53
CA MET A 131 12.70 -4.28 0.47
C MET A 131 13.25 -3.98 -0.93
N GLY A 132 13.86 -4.97 -1.59
CA GLY A 132 14.28 -4.82 -2.99
C GLY A 132 13.13 -4.46 -3.92
N PHE A 133 11.97 -5.10 -3.75
CA PHE A 133 10.75 -4.76 -4.49
C PHE A 133 10.29 -3.32 -4.20
N VAL A 134 10.20 -2.92 -2.94
CA VAL A 134 9.81 -1.57 -2.51
C VAL A 134 10.72 -0.51 -3.13
N VAL A 135 12.04 -0.69 -3.01
CA VAL A 135 13.02 0.26 -3.59
C VAL A 135 12.91 0.32 -5.10
N THR A 136 12.74 -0.83 -5.76
CA THR A 136 12.60 -0.87 -7.23
C THR A 136 11.33 -0.17 -7.69
N VAL A 137 10.19 -0.44 -7.04
CA VAL A 137 8.92 0.21 -7.39
C VAL A 137 8.98 1.70 -7.09
N GLY A 138 9.45 2.10 -5.91
CA GLY A 138 9.59 3.51 -5.55
C GLY A 138 10.48 4.27 -6.53
N LEU A 139 11.62 3.68 -6.92
CA LEU A 139 12.53 4.26 -7.89
C LEU A 139 11.91 4.38 -9.29
N LEU A 140 11.33 3.30 -9.82
CA LEU A 140 10.73 3.30 -11.17
C LEU A 140 9.53 4.23 -11.26
N SER A 141 8.62 4.20 -10.28
CA SER A 141 7.45 5.10 -10.22
C SER A 141 7.88 6.56 -10.04
N GLY A 142 8.86 6.80 -9.18
CA GLY A 142 9.42 8.14 -8.96
C GLY A 142 10.11 8.70 -10.20
N LEU A 143 10.92 7.90 -10.90
CA LEU A 143 11.56 8.31 -12.16
C LEU A 143 10.53 8.55 -13.27
N LEU A 144 9.46 7.75 -13.35
CA LEU A 144 8.37 7.97 -14.29
C LEU A 144 7.69 9.33 -14.06
N LEU A 145 7.36 9.65 -12.82
CA LEU A 145 6.74 10.92 -12.45
C LEU A 145 7.73 12.10 -12.60
N LEU A 146 9.00 11.91 -12.30
CA LEU A 146 10.04 12.90 -12.54
C LEU A 146 10.21 13.20 -14.04
N ALA A 147 10.18 12.16 -14.88
CA ALA A 147 10.21 12.31 -16.33
C ALA A 147 8.97 13.06 -16.85
N LEU A 148 7.79 12.76 -16.29
CA LEU A 148 6.59 13.54 -16.57
C LEU A 148 6.80 15.03 -16.23
N TYR A 149 7.28 15.33 -15.02
CA TYR A 149 7.49 16.71 -14.59
C TYR A 149 8.51 17.44 -15.47
N TRP A 150 9.62 16.79 -15.77
CA TRP A 150 10.60 17.31 -16.72
C TRP A 150 9.99 17.61 -18.09
N TYR A 151 9.17 16.70 -18.62
CA TYR A 151 8.46 16.88 -19.88
C TYR A 151 7.52 18.10 -19.85
N LEU A 152 6.72 18.26 -18.76
CA LEU A 152 5.78 19.37 -18.61
C LEU A 152 6.48 20.73 -18.57
N VAL A 153 7.59 20.82 -17.83
CA VAL A 153 8.30 22.10 -17.62
C VAL A 153 9.20 22.43 -18.81
N THR A 154 9.98 21.45 -19.33
CA THR A 154 11.03 21.75 -20.32
C THR A 154 10.56 21.63 -21.76
N LEU A 155 9.72 20.65 -22.10
CA LEU A 155 9.26 20.44 -23.48
C LEU A 155 7.95 21.13 -23.78
N LEU A 156 6.98 21.08 -22.85
CA LEU A 156 5.72 21.81 -23.03
C LEU A 156 5.81 23.27 -22.56
N GLY A 157 6.81 23.64 -21.76
CA GLY A 157 6.99 25.01 -21.27
C GLY A 157 5.83 25.50 -20.41
N LEU A 158 5.17 24.58 -19.65
CA LEU A 158 4.05 24.96 -18.78
C LEU A 158 4.52 25.87 -17.65
N GLN A 159 3.64 26.77 -17.23
CA GLN A 159 3.87 27.54 -16.01
C GLN A 159 3.97 26.60 -14.79
N GLU A 160 4.72 27.03 -13.80
CA GLU A 160 4.99 26.21 -12.59
C GLU A 160 3.71 25.74 -11.91
N SER A 161 2.71 26.62 -11.77
CA SER A 161 1.42 26.30 -11.15
C SER A 161 0.63 25.22 -11.91
N ASP A 162 0.68 25.27 -13.26
CA ASP A 162 -0.03 24.30 -14.11
C ASP A 162 0.68 22.93 -14.04
N ALA A 163 2.02 22.94 -14.12
CA ALA A 163 2.82 21.74 -13.99
C ALA A 163 2.63 21.07 -12.61
N GLN A 164 2.64 21.85 -11.52
CA GLN A 164 2.37 21.36 -10.16
C GLN A 164 0.97 20.78 -10.02
N THR A 165 -0.04 21.41 -10.61
CA THR A 165 -1.43 20.92 -10.59
C THR A 165 -1.57 19.59 -11.32
N LEU A 166 -0.93 19.47 -12.49
CA LEU A 166 -0.87 18.19 -13.23
C LEU A 166 -0.12 17.11 -12.45
N MET A 167 1.00 17.46 -11.82
CA MET A 167 1.77 16.51 -11.00
C MET A 167 0.98 16.04 -9.78
N PHE A 168 0.29 16.96 -9.08
CA PHE A 168 -0.59 16.62 -7.97
C PHE A 168 -1.69 15.64 -8.41
N THR A 169 -2.32 15.91 -9.56
CA THR A 169 -3.36 15.04 -10.12
C THR A 169 -2.79 13.67 -10.53
N ALA A 170 -1.66 13.67 -11.25
CA ALA A 170 -1.00 12.45 -11.71
C ALA A 170 -0.55 11.56 -10.55
N LEU A 171 0.03 12.15 -9.48
CA LEU A 171 0.44 11.42 -8.28
C LEU A 171 -0.76 10.75 -7.61
N ASN A 172 -1.83 11.51 -7.33
CA ASN A 172 -3.04 10.97 -6.70
C ASN A 172 -3.66 9.82 -7.52
N LEU A 173 -3.84 10.02 -8.82
CA LEU A 173 -4.43 8.99 -9.69
C LEU A 173 -3.52 7.77 -9.79
N THR A 174 -2.21 7.95 -9.90
CA THR A 174 -1.25 6.86 -9.93
C THR A 174 -1.32 6.02 -8.65
N MET A 175 -1.40 6.64 -7.47
CA MET A 175 -1.57 5.95 -6.19
C MET A 175 -2.89 5.17 -6.14
N VAL A 176 -4.01 5.82 -6.49
CA VAL A 176 -5.34 5.19 -6.48
C VAL A 176 -5.40 3.95 -7.37
N PHE A 177 -4.90 4.05 -8.60
CA PHE A 177 -4.96 2.90 -9.52
C PHE A 177 -3.92 1.83 -9.25
N SER A 178 -2.75 2.19 -8.71
CA SER A 178 -1.71 1.22 -8.35
C SER A 178 -2.10 0.33 -7.19
N VAL A 179 -3.04 0.76 -6.32
CA VAL A 179 -3.47 -0.02 -5.15
C VAL A 179 -3.90 -1.44 -5.52
N PHE A 180 -4.49 -1.64 -6.71
CA PHE A 180 -4.89 -2.96 -7.19
C PHE A 180 -3.71 -3.89 -7.47
N SER A 181 -2.56 -3.36 -7.87
CA SER A 181 -1.34 -4.14 -8.05
C SER A 181 -0.74 -4.60 -6.70
N PHE A 182 -0.94 -3.85 -5.63
CA PHE A 182 -0.47 -4.19 -4.29
C PHE A 182 -1.43 -5.10 -3.50
N LYS A 183 -2.68 -5.22 -3.96
CA LYS A 183 -3.70 -6.09 -3.34
C LYS A 183 -3.26 -7.54 -3.24
N ASP A 184 -2.55 -8.04 -4.25
CA ASP A 184 -1.92 -9.36 -4.26
C ASP A 184 -0.50 -9.23 -4.85
N LEU A 185 0.51 -9.43 -4.01
CA LEU A 185 1.91 -9.31 -4.42
C LEU A 185 2.41 -10.51 -5.23
N ARG A 186 1.67 -11.62 -5.25
CA ARG A 186 2.07 -12.87 -5.91
C ARG A 186 1.31 -13.16 -7.20
N ALA A 187 0.12 -12.60 -7.34
CA ALA A 187 -0.68 -12.70 -8.55
C ALA A 187 -0.61 -11.40 -9.37
N PRO A 188 -0.62 -11.48 -10.70
CA PRO A 188 -0.73 -10.28 -11.53
C PRO A 188 -2.11 -9.66 -11.36
N ILE A 189 -2.19 -8.36 -11.64
CA ILE A 189 -3.41 -7.57 -11.44
C ILE A 189 -4.65 -8.20 -12.11
N TRP A 190 -4.52 -8.76 -13.33
CA TRP A 190 -5.64 -9.39 -14.06
C TRP A 190 -6.13 -10.72 -13.47
N LYS A 191 -5.42 -11.32 -12.49
CA LYS A 191 -5.87 -12.49 -11.71
C LYS A 191 -6.34 -12.15 -10.33
N THR A 192 -6.19 -10.90 -9.92
CA THR A 192 -6.59 -10.41 -8.60
C THR A 192 -8.12 -10.30 -8.53
N ARG A 193 -8.70 -10.70 -7.43
CA ARG A 193 -10.13 -10.54 -7.16
C ARG A 193 -10.42 -9.10 -6.77
N PHE A 194 -10.86 -8.27 -7.71
CA PHE A 194 -11.05 -6.84 -7.49
C PHE A 194 -12.06 -6.54 -6.37
N PHE A 195 -13.23 -7.14 -6.39
CA PHE A 195 -14.39 -6.77 -5.58
C PHE A 195 -14.50 -7.46 -4.21
N THR A 196 -13.40 -8.00 -3.67
CA THR A 196 -13.43 -8.74 -2.40
C THR A 196 -13.28 -7.86 -1.16
N ASN A 197 -12.83 -6.62 -1.30
CA ASN A 197 -12.60 -5.69 -0.20
C ASN A 197 -13.44 -4.41 -0.39
N PRO A 198 -14.60 -4.28 0.27
CA PRO A 198 -15.44 -3.09 0.14
C PRO A 198 -14.77 -1.83 0.71
N TYR A 199 -13.90 -1.96 1.72
CA TYR A 199 -13.17 -0.84 2.31
C TYR A 199 -12.19 -0.22 1.32
N LEU A 200 -11.62 -1.04 0.42
CA LEU A 200 -10.75 -0.54 -0.65
C LEU A 200 -11.54 0.38 -1.61
N PHE A 201 -12.74 -0.02 -2.01
CA PHE A 201 -13.59 0.82 -2.86
C PHE A 201 -14.08 2.08 -2.16
N ALA A 202 -14.38 1.98 -0.86
CA ALA A 202 -14.70 3.16 -0.05
C ALA A 202 -13.51 4.14 0.00
N SER A 203 -12.28 3.64 0.18
CA SER A 203 -11.06 4.45 0.18
C SER A 203 -10.79 5.09 -1.19
N ILE A 204 -10.99 4.35 -2.29
CA ILE A 204 -10.92 4.89 -3.66
C ILE A 204 -11.93 6.02 -3.84
N GLY A 205 -13.20 5.78 -3.48
CA GLY A 205 -14.24 6.79 -3.53
C GLY A 205 -13.90 8.03 -2.71
N PHE A 206 -13.35 7.84 -1.50
CA PHE A 206 -12.91 8.93 -0.64
C PHE A 206 -11.73 9.72 -1.24
N SER A 207 -10.79 9.05 -1.89
CA SER A 207 -9.67 9.71 -2.59
C SER A 207 -10.15 10.54 -3.78
N PHE A 208 -11.08 10.02 -4.57
CA PHE A 208 -11.71 10.80 -5.65
C PHE A 208 -12.53 11.97 -5.11
N PHE A 209 -13.26 11.78 -4.02
CA PHE A 209 -13.96 12.85 -3.34
C PHE A 209 -12.99 13.92 -2.84
N GLY A 210 -11.87 13.52 -2.21
CA GLY A 210 -10.82 14.45 -1.79
C GLY A 210 -10.23 15.24 -2.96
N LEU A 211 -9.99 14.58 -4.10
CA LEU A 211 -9.52 15.26 -5.31
C LEU A 211 -10.57 16.26 -5.85
N LEU A 212 -11.83 15.87 -5.86
CA LEU A 212 -12.93 16.76 -6.24
C LEU A 212 -12.99 18.00 -5.32
N VAL A 213 -12.93 17.79 -4.00
CA VAL A 213 -12.92 18.86 -2.99
C VAL A 213 -11.72 19.79 -3.19
N ALA A 214 -10.54 19.26 -3.51
CA ALA A 214 -9.34 20.04 -3.78
C ALA A 214 -9.54 21.03 -4.94
N PHE A 215 -10.29 20.66 -5.96
CA PHE A 215 -10.53 21.51 -7.13
C PHE A 215 -11.80 22.37 -7.04
N MET A 216 -12.83 21.95 -6.28
CA MET A 216 -14.12 22.65 -6.23
C MET A 216 -14.28 23.60 -5.05
N VAL A 217 -13.52 23.38 -3.96
CA VAL A 217 -13.61 24.20 -2.73
C VAL A 217 -12.54 25.27 -2.74
N GLU A 218 -12.92 26.50 -3.10
CA GLU A 218 -12.01 27.63 -3.31
C GLU A 218 -10.96 27.85 -2.19
N PRO A 219 -11.29 27.82 -0.87
CA PRO A 219 -10.27 27.93 0.17
C PRO A 219 -9.20 26.83 0.09
N ILE A 220 -9.60 25.59 -0.26
CA ILE A 220 -8.69 24.45 -0.36
C ILE A 220 -7.83 24.59 -1.62
N THR A 221 -8.43 24.93 -2.76
CA THR A 221 -7.72 25.18 -4.01
C THR A 221 -6.64 26.25 -3.83
N LYS A 222 -6.95 27.32 -3.07
CA LYS A 222 -5.98 28.37 -2.74
C LYS A 222 -4.85 27.89 -1.83
N ILE A 223 -5.15 27.08 -0.81
CA ILE A 223 -4.14 26.51 0.11
C ILE A 223 -3.20 25.58 -0.68
N LEU A 224 -3.77 24.76 -1.55
CA LEU A 224 -3.02 23.83 -2.40
C LEU A 224 -2.38 24.51 -3.61
N ARG A 225 -2.66 25.80 -3.86
CA ARG A 225 -2.20 26.59 -5.02
C ARG A 225 -2.45 25.88 -6.35
N LEU A 226 -3.64 25.28 -6.50
CA LEU A 226 -4.00 24.61 -7.74
C LEU A 226 -4.41 25.63 -8.79
N ALA A 227 -3.86 25.48 -9.99
CA ALA A 227 -4.28 26.24 -11.17
C ALA A 227 -5.63 25.73 -11.71
N PRO A 228 -6.35 26.52 -12.50
CA PRO A 228 -7.52 26.07 -13.23
C PRO A 228 -7.15 24.83 -14.07
N PHE A 229 -7.92 23.75 -13.91
CA PHE A 229 -7.58 22.46 -14.49
C PHE A 229 -8.74 21.92 -15.31
N ASP A 230 -8.48 21.61 -16.58
CA ASP A 230 -9.39 20.85 -17.42
C ASP A 230 -8.91 19.39 -17.54
N PRO A 231 -9.59 18.45 -16.87
CA PRO A 231 -9.19 17.04 -16.90
C PRO A 231 -9.22 16.43 -18.30
N MET A 232 -10.09 16.91 -19.18
CA MET A 232 -10.27 16.30 -20.50
C MET A 232 -9.09 16.60 -21.44
N SER A 233 -8.51 17.78 -21.34
CA SER A 233 -7.33 18.15 -22.16
C SER A 233 -6.10 17.30 -21.84
N HIS A 234 -6.00 16.73 -20.62
CA HIS A 234 -4.85 15.97 -20.15
C HIS A 234 -5.15 14.47 -19.93
N LEU A 235 -6.37 14.02 -20.29
CA LEU A 235 -6.83 12.65 -20.01
C LEU A 235 -5.89 11.59 -20.61
N GLY A 236 -5.44 11.77 -21.85
CA GLY A 236 -4.52 10.83 -22.51
C GLY A 236 -3.18 10.73 -21.80
N LEU A 237 -2.63 11.86 -21.35
CA LEU A 237 -1.37 11.91 -20.62
C LEU A 237 -1.49 11.21 -19.26
N LEU A 238 -2.53 11.55 -18.50
CA LEU A 238 -2.80 10.95 -17.19
C LEU A 238 -3.04 9.44 -17.30
N ALA A 239 -3.85 9.01 -18.26
CA ALA A 239 -4.08 7.59 -18.51
C ALA A 239 -2.79 6.87 -18.91
N GLY A 240 -1.97 7.47 -19.76
CA GLY A 240 -0.66 6.92 -20.15
C GLY A 240 0.27 6.73 -18.96
N ILE A 241 0.37 7.70 -18.07
CA ILE A 241 1.20 7.62 -16.85
C ILE A 241 0.67 6.53 -15.90
N ILE A 242 -0.63 6.47 -15.67
CA ILE A 242 -1.25 5.45 -14.80
C ILE A 242 -0.97 4.05 -15.35
N LEU A 243 -1.23 3.81 -16.62
CA LEU A 243 -1.02 2.50 -17.25
C LEU A 243 0.46 2.09 -17.25
N THR A 244 1.36 3.04 -17.54
CA THR A 244 2.80 2.80 -17.48
C THR A 244 3.24 2.45 -16.07
N ASN A 245 2.75 3.18 -15.06
CA ASN A 245 3.08 2.88 -13.66
C ASN A 245 2.58 1.49 -13.23
N ILE A 246 1.34 1.14 -13.58
CA ILE A 246 0.82 -0.21 -13.30
C ILE A 246 1.70 -1.27 -13.97
N ALA A 247 2.10 -1.07 -15.23
CA ALA A 247 2.97 -1.99 -15.94
C ALA A 247 4.34 -2.14 -15.24
N LEU A 248 4.94 -1.05 -14.79
CA LEU A 248 6.20 -1.07 -14.04
C LEU A 248 6.09 -1.85 -12.73
N VAL A 249 5.00 -1.64 -11.97
CA VAL A 249 4.74 -2.39 -10.73
C VAL A 249 4.54 -3.88 -11.03
N GLU A 250 3.80 -4.25 -12.07
CA GLU A 250 3.58 -5.65 -12.45
C GLU A 250 4.88 -6.33 -12.93
N VAL A 251 5.74 -5.62 -13.67
CA VAL A 251 7.06 -6.12 -14.05
C VAL A 251 7.93 -6.33 -12.81
N ALA A 252 7.95 -5.39 -11.87
CA ALA A 252 8.67 -5.54 -10.61
C ALA A 252 8.13 -6.75 -9.81
N LYS A 253 6.81 -6.96 -9.74
CA LYS A 253 6.22 -8.15 -9.11
C LYS A 253 6.74 -9.44 -9.75
N PHE A 254 6.78 -9.50 -11.06
CA PHE A 254 7.30 -10.67 -11.78
C PHE A 254 8.77 -10.97 -11.44
N LEU A 255 9.60 -9.94 -11.31
CA LEU A 255 11.02 -10.08 -10.97
C LEU A 255 11.24 -10.53 -9.52
N PHE A 256 10.52 -9.94 -8.60
CA PHE A 256 10.72 -10.19 -7.17
C PHE A 256 9.85 -11.34 -6.62
N PHE A 257 8.73 -11.67 -7.23
CA PHE A 257 7.83 -12.74 -6.79
C PHE A 257 7.55 -13.72 -7.95
N PRO A 258 8.60 -14.37 -8.53
CA PRO A 258 8.40 -15.33 -9.61
C PRO A 258 7.46 -16.41 -9.12
N ARG A 259 6.51 -16.77 -9.96
CA ARG A 259 5.60 -17.89 -9.71
C ARG A 259 6.44 -19.15 -9.58
N LYS A 260 6.32 -19.86 -8.47
CA LYS A 260 6.67 -21.28 -8.49
C LYS A 260 5.75 -21.92 -9.51
N GLY A 261 6.35 -22.45 -10.58
CA GLY A 261 5.61 -23.16 -11.61
C GLY A 261 4.65 -24.13 -10.94
N GLY A 262 3.39 -24.14 -11.38
CA GLY A 262 2.44 -25.12 -10.92
C GLY A 262 2.95 -26.50 -11.26
N VAL A 263 3.08 -27.34 -10.25
CA VAL A 263 2.98 -28.79 -10.33
C VAL A 263 1.64 -29.14 -9.72
#